data_4e30310e114d6c6dc87894ff1d29649c
#
_entry.id   4e30310e114d6c6dc87894ff1d29649c
#
_cell.length_a   1.000
_cell.length_b   1.000
_cell.length_c   1.000
_cell.angle_alpha   90.00
_cell.angle_beta   90.00
_cell.angle_gamma   90.00
#
_symmetry.space_group_name_H-M   'P 1'
#
loop_
_entity.id
_entity.type
_entity.pdbx_description
1 polymer ?
#
loop_
_entity_poly.entity_id
_entity_poly.type
_entity_poly.pdbx_seq_one_letter_code
_entity_poly.pdbx_strand_id
1 'polypeptide(L)'
;NRMIQELRTQRDDIVHARDVMDSRRRFTEAVLSGASAGVIGVDSKGNVSILNRSAEKLIGRTESEALGQPLTEVLPELVGTMAAVQSGASPQDQITISRNNRERNLSVRVTSEQSADSDRGYVVTLDDITELVAAQRTSAWADVARRIAHEIKNPLTPIQLSAERLRRKYGKMINEDRGVFEQCTDTIVRQVDDIRRMVDEFSHFARMPKPVLAAENMADTVRQAVFLMRVGNSEIDINADISEDPMPARFDRRLISQTLTNTIKNATEAIAAVPSEELGKGVIQVNAAREGDDIVIDIIDNGIGLPKENRNRLLEPYVTTREKGTGLGLAIVGRIVEEHGGTIELRDAAEKIPGQRGAWVRMRIAAAGKAETTEPEKPKIVSE
;
A
#
# COMPACT_ATOMS: atom_id res chain seq x y z
N ASN A 1 -34.13 30.91 -63.21
CA ASN A 1 -34.67 29.93 -62.25
C ASN A 1 -33.72 28.70 -62.05
N ARG A 2 -33.10 28.15 -63.10
CA ARG A 2 -32.21 26.94 -62.95
C ARG A 2 -30.98 27.20 -62.09
N MET A 3 -30.30 28.35 -62.29
CA MET A 3 -29.11 28.74 -61.53
C MET A 3 -29.42 28.97 -60.02
N ILE A 4 -30.61 29.51 -59.70
CA ILE A 4 -31.03 29.71 -58.30
C ILE A 4 -31.32 28.37 -57.60
N GLN A 5 -31.87 27.39 -58.31
CA GLN A 5 -32.07 26.05 -57.84
C GLN A 5 -30.72 25.33 -57.58
N GLU A 6 -29.79 25.39 -58.53
CA GLU A 6 -28.46 24.85 -58.40
C GLU A 6 -27.67 25.42 -57.19
N LEU A 7 -27.73 26.74 -57.03
CA LEU A 7 -27.13 27.41 -55.84
C LEU A 7 -27.76 26.98 -54.51
N ARG A 8 -29.06 26.76 -54.51
CA ARG A 8 -29.76 26.24 -53.30
C ARG A 8 -29.31 24.83 -52.96
N THR A 9 -29.24 23.94 -53.94
CA THR A 9 -28.80 22.55 -53.73
C THR A 9 -27.35 22.53 -53.24
N GLN A 10 -26.43 23.27 -53.87
CA GLN A 10 -25.04 23.37 -53.44
C GLN A 10 -24.92 23.91 -52.01
N ARG A 11 -25.71 24.95 -51.65
CA ARG A 11 -25.72 25.46 -50.27
C ARG A 11 -26.18 24.40 -49.26
N ASP A 12 -27.27 23.67 -49.60
CA ASP A 12 -27.83 22.67 -48.73
C ASP A 12 -26.87 21.49 -48.57
N ASP A 13 -26.15 21.10 -49.62
CA ASP A 13 -25.07 20.08 -49.57
C ASP A 13 -23.91 20.53 -48.69
N ILE A 14 -23.49 21.79 -48.80
CA ILE A 14 -22.40 22.36 -47.95
C ILE A 14 -22.83 22.38 -46.48
N VAL A 15 -24.09 22.83 -46.19
CA VAL A 15 -24.62 22.84 -44.80
C VAL A 15 -24.65 21.42 -44.24
N HIS A 16 -25.19 20.45 -45.01
CA HIS A 16 -25.25 19.06 -44.57
C HIS A 16 -23.87 18.46 -44.33
N ALA A 17 -22.90 18.70 -45.25
CA ALA A 17 -21.52 18.24 -45.09
C ALA A 17 -20.88 18.84 -43.82
N ARG A 18 -21.13 20.14 -43.54
CA ARG A 18 -20.67 20.80 -42.34
C ARG A 18 -21.27 20.18 -41.07
N ASP A 19 -22.61 19.94 -41.03
CA ASP A 19 -23.28 19.34 -39.89
C ASP A 19 -22.78 17.94 -39.60
N VAL A 20 -22.50 17.14 -40.64
CA VAL A 20 -21.90 15.81 -40.50
C VAL A 20 -20.48 15.91 -39.96
N MET A 21 -19.66 16.86 -40.45
CA MET A 21 -18.31 17.11 -39.94
C MET A 21 -18.33 17.55 -38.48
N ASP A 22 -19.21 18.49 -38.10
CA ASP A 22 -19.32 18.97 -36.74
C ASP A 22 -19.82 17.87 -35.77
N SER A 23 -20.76 17.03 -36.21
CA SER A 23 -21.20 15.86 -35.45
C SER A 23 -20.08 14.85 -35.23
N ARG A 24 -19.30 14.54 -36.30
CA ARG A 24 -18.18 13.61 -36.23
C ARG A 24 -17.07 14.16 -35.33
N ARG A 25 -16.78 15.46 -35.40
CA ARG A 25 -15.81 16.12 -34.54
C ARG A 25 -16.19 16.03 -33.07
N ARG A 26 -17.46 16.39 -32.71
CA ARG A 26 -17.97 16.28 -31.32
C ARG A 26 -17.90 14.85 -30.82
N PHE A 27 -18.24 13.88 -31.66
CA PHE A 27 -18.16 12.48 -31.28
C PHE A 27 -16.71 12.06 -30.99
N THR A 28 -15.75 12.46 -31.85
CA THR A 28 -14.32 12.14 -31.64
C THR A 28 -13.77 12.82 -30.37
N GLU A 29 -14.14 14.09 -30.13
CA GLU A 29 -13.77 14.81 -28.92
C GLU A 29 -14.37 14.13 -27.65
N ALA A 30 -15.61 13.67 -27.70
CA ALA A 30 -16.24 12.95 -26.59
C ALA A 30 -15.55 11.60 -26.32
N VAL A 31 -15.21 10.84 -27.37
CA VAL A 31 -14.47 9.58 -27.24
C VAL A 31 -13.07 9.80 -26.65
N LEU A 32 -12.34 10.80 -27.14
CA LEU A 32 -11.00 11.12 -26.63
C LEU A 32 -11.03 11.60 -25.19
N SER A 33 -12.03 12.42 -24.80
CA SER A 33 -12.14 12.92 -23.43
C SER A 33 -12.64 11.85 -22.44
N GLY A 34 -13.38 10.85 -22.93
CA GLY A 34 -13.85 9.70 -22.14
C GLY A 34 -12.85 8.56 -22.03
N ALA A 35 -11.77 8.59 -22.82
CA ALA A 35 -10.74 7.54 -22.75
C ALA A 35 -9.96 7.63 -21.43
N SER A 36 -9.81 6.48 -20.75
CA SER A 36 -8.97 6.38 -19.54
C SER A 36 -7.48 6.53 -19.85
N ALA A 37 -7.07 6.06 -21.05
CA ALA A 37 -5.71 6.24 -21.56
C ALA A 37 -5.43 7.69 -21.94
N GLY A 38 -4.20 8.15 -21.68
CA GLY A 38 -3.69 9.40 -22.22
C GLY A 38 -3.47 9.25 -23.72
N VAL A 39 -4.00 10.18 -24.53
CA VAL A 39 -3.82 10.20 -25.97
C VAL A 39 -3.17 11.50 -26.39
N ILE A 40 -2.05 11.40 -27.11
CA ILE A 40 -1.30 12.52 -27.67
C ILE A 40 -1.20 12.34 -29.18
N GLY A 41 -1.74 13.28 -29.96
CA GLY A 41 -1.51 13.38 -31.37
C GLY A 41 -0.24 14.17 -31.65
N VAL A 42 0.55 13.71 -32.60
CA VAL A 42 1.83 14.33 -32.99
C VAL A 42 1.82 14.52 -34.50
N ASP A 43 2.16 15.73 -34.95
CA ASP A 43 2.24 16.06 -36.38
C ASP A 43 3.49 15.44 -37.03
N SER A 44 3.61 15.62 -38.36
CA SER A 44 4.75 15.13 -39.12
C SER A 44 6.09 15.76 -38.74
N LYS A 45 6.07 16.91 -38.05
CA LYS A 45 7.25 17.62 -37.53
C LYS A 45 7.65 17.20 -36.14
N GLY A 46 6.85 16.34 -35.49
CA GLY A 46 7.08 15.88 -34.13
C GLY A 46 6.50 16.80 -33.07
N ASN A 47 5.60 17.74 -33.41
CA ASN A 47 4.96 18.62 -32.45
C ASN A 47 3.61 18.06 -32.00
N VAL A 48 3.23 18.35 -30.77
CA VAL A 48 1.94 17.95 -30.21
C VAL A 48 0.81 18.69 -30.90
N SER A 49 -0.14 17.96 -31.47
CA SER A 49 -1.32 18.48 -32.17
C SER A 49 -2.62 18.25 -31.41
N ILE A 50 -2.68 17.23 -30.57
CA ILE A 50 -3.86 16.87 -29.73
C ILE A 50 -3.35 16.36 -28.39
N LEU A 51 -4.04 16.73 -27.32
CA LEU A 51 -3.80 16.23 -25.97
C LEU A 51 -5.16 16.01 -25.28
N ASN A 52 -5.49 14.76 -24.92
CA ASN A 52 -6.72 14.52 -24.20
C ASN A 52 -6.56 14.78 -22.69
N ARG A 53 -7.69 14.90 -21.97
CA ARG A 53 -7.73 15.20 -20.53
C ARG A 53 -6.97 14.17 -19.67
N SER A 54 -6.94 12.91 -20.08
CA SER A 54 -6.19 11.87 -19.37
C SER A 54 -4.68 12.07 -19.52
N ALA A 55 -4.20 12.43 -20.73
CA ALA A 55 -2.81 12.77 -20.94
C ALA A 55 -2.38 14.01 -20.14
N GLU A 56 -3.21 15.08 -20.08
CA GLU A 56 -2.91 16.25 -19.23
C GLU A 56 -2.65 15.85 -17.77
N LYS A 57 -3.50 14.98 -17.21
CA LYS A 57 -3.35 14.50 -15.83
C LYS A 57 -2.10 13.64 -15.62
N LEU A 58 -1.73 12.83 -16.61
CA LEU A 58 -0.56 11.96 -16.54
C LEU A 58 0.74 12.75 -16.63
N ILE A 59 0.83 13.67 -17.61
CA ILE A 59 2.05 14.45 -17.85
C ILE A 59 2.16 15.71 -16.98
N GLY A 60 1.04 16.14 -16.36
CA GLY A 60 1.01 17.35 -15.52
C GLY A 60 1.15 18.66 -16.28
N ARG A 61 0.76 18.68 -17.56
CA ARG A 61 0.71 19.88 -18.41
C ARG A 61 -0.65 19.99 -19.09
N THR A 62 -1.15 21.20 -19.26
CA THR A 62 -2.40 21.47 -19.95
C THR A 62 -2.22 21.39 -21.48
N GLU A 63 -3.33 21.12 -22.18
CA GLU A 63 -3.34 21.13 -23.65
C GLU A 63 -2.77 22.44 -24.22
N SER A 64 -3.14 23.59 -23.65
CA SER A 64 -2.67 24.91 -24.08
C SER A 64 -1.16 25.11 -23.92
N GLU A 65 -0.53 24.44 -22.98
CA GLU A 65 0.92 24.50 -22.77
C GLU A 65 1.69 23.53 -23.67
N ALA A 66 1.06 22.44 -24.08
CA ALA A 66 1.69 21.38 -24.86
C ALA A 66 1.51 21.54 -26.37
N LEU A 67 0.40 22.14 -26.82
CA LEU A 67 0.09 22.30 -28.26
C LEU A 67 1.18 23.08 -28.99
N GLY A 68 1.65 22.52 -30.13
CA GLY A 68 2.69 23.09 -30.98
C GLY A 68 4.10 22.92 -30.43
N GLN A 69 4.29 22.39 -29.23
CA GLN A 69 5.60 22.07 -28.65
C GLN A 69 6.13 20.73 -29.20
N PRO A 70 7.45 20.55 -29.36
CA PRO A 70 8.03 19.26 -29.67
C PRO A 70 7.66 18.23 -28.58
N LEU A 71 7.23 17.02 -28.97
CA LEU A 71 6.89 15.95 -28.02
C LEU A 71 8.03 15.65 -27.05
N THR A 72 9.28 15.75 -27.52
CA THR A 72 10.50 15.55 -26.73
C THR A 72 10.73 16.61 -25.64
N GLU A 73 10.10 17.77 -25.74
CA GLU A 73 10.11 18.78 -24.67
C GLU A 73 8.94 18.59 -23.69
N VAL A 74 7.81 18.08 -24.19
CA VAL A 74 6.64 17.77 -23.37
C VAL A 74 6.87 16.49 -22.53
N LEU A 75 7.49 15.46 -23.15
CA LEU A 75 7.84 14.18 -22.58
C LEU A 75 9.26 13.76 -22.98
N PRO A 76 10.28 14.27 -22.31
CA PRO A 76 11.68 13.94 -22.60
C PRO A 76 11.98 12.44 -22.50
N GLU A 77 11.21 11.73 -21.67
CA GLU A 77 11.32 10.28 -21.45
C GLU A 77 11.04 9.46 -22.73
N LEU A 78 10.38 10.06 -23.74
CA LEU A 78 10.04 9.40 -25.03
C LEU A 78 11.10 9.56 -26.11
N VAL A 79 12.20 10.25 -25.89
CA VAL A 79 13.24 10.51 -26.92
C VAL A 79 13.74 9.19 -27.54
N GLY A 80 14.03 8.17 -26.73
CA GLY A 80 14.48 6.86 -27.20
C GLY A 80 13.40 6.13 -28.01
N THR A 81 12.17 6.15 -27.54
CA THR A 81 11.02 5.49 -28.18
C THR A 81 10.70 6.13 -29.53
N MET A 82 10.75 7.46 -29.63
CA MET A 82 10.53 8.18 -30.88
C MET A 82 11.62 7.94 -31.92
N ALA A 83 12.87 7.79 -31.51
CA ALA A 83 13.96 7.41 -32.41
C ALA A 83 13.74 6.02 -33.03
N ALA A 84 13.21 5.06 -32.26
CA ALA A 84 12.85 3.74 -32.76
C ALA A 84 11.67 3.78 -33.75
N VAL A 85 10.68 4.65 -33.53
CA VAL A 85 9.55 4.86 -34.46
C VAL A 85 10.02 5.37 -35.82
N GLN A 86 10.94 6.32 -35.84
CA GLN A 86 11.51 6.86 -37.07
C GLN A 86 12.24 5.79 -37.90
N SER A 87 12.75 4.72 -37.27
CA SER A 87 13.36 3.58 -37.94
C SER A 87 12.35 2.53 -38.46
N GLY A 88 11.03 2.79 -38.33
CA GLY A 88 9.95 1.93 -38.85
C GLY A 88 9.43 0.88 -37.86
N ALA A 89 9.82 0.94 -36.61
CA ALA A 89 9.25 0.08 -35.57
C ALA A 89 7.93 0.67 -35.04
N SER A 90 7.05 -0.20 -34.52
CA SER A 90 5.89 0.21 -33.69
C SER A 90 6.21 -0.14 -32.22
N PRO A 91 7.02 0.65 -31.52
CA PRO A 91 7.48 0.27 -30.20
C PRO A 91 6.34 0.37 -29.20
N GLN A 92 6.25 -0.66 -28.39
CA GLN A 92 5.60 -0.63 -27.11
C GLN A 92 6.71 -0.56 -26.05
N ASP A 93 6.69 0.47 -25.23
CA ASP A 93 7.75 0.75 -24.25
C ASP A 93 7.15 1.03 -22.87
N GLN A 94 7.94 0.92 -21.84
CA GLN A 94 7.56 1.29 -20.48
C GLN A 94 8.49 2.39 -19.99
N ILE A 95 7.92 3.52 -19.64
CA ILE A 95 8.66 4.65 -19.12
C ILE A 95 8.22 4.96 -17.68
N THR A 96 9.15 5.49 -16.90
CA THR A 96 8.86 6.02 -15.58
C THR A 96 8.94 7.54 -15.65
N ILE A 97 7.87 8.20 -15.23
CA ILE A 97 7.81 9.65 -15.15
C ILE A 97 7.70 10.09 -13.69
N SER A 98 8.38 11.17 -13.32
CA SER A 98 8.26 11.80 -12.01
C SER A 98 7.68 13.21 -12.17
N ARG A 99 6.44 13.41 -11.71
CA ARG A 99 5.74 14.71 -11.79
C ARG A 99 5.02 15.00 -10.47
N ASN A 100 5.08 16.22 -10.00
CA ASN A 100 4.43 16.65 -8.75
C ASN A 100 4.78 15.76 -7.53
N ASN A 101 6.04 15.35 -7.43
CA ASN A 101 6.54 14.46 -6.38
C ASN A 101 5.87 13.06 -6.37
N ARG A 102 5.31 12.63 -7.52
CA ARG A 102 4.74 11.29 -7.73
C ARG A 102 5.42 10.62 -8.89
N GLU A 103 5.87 9.39 -8.66
CA GLU A 103 6.44 8.52 -9.68
C GLU A 103 5.33 7.65 -10.27
N ARG A 104 5.25 7.57 -11.62
CA ARG A 104 4.30 6.75 -12.35
C ARG A 104 5.01 5.92 -13.40
N ASN A 105 4.57 4.68 -13.56
CA ASN A 105 5.01 3.81 -14.63
C ASN A 105 3.95 3.85 -15.73
N LEU A 106 4.34 4.28 -16.91
CA LEU A 106 3.44 4.37 -18.07
C LEU A 106 3.84 3.34 -19.12
N SER A 107 2.85 2.61 -19.63
CA SER A 107 2.99 1.85 -20.87
C SER A 107 2.71 2.78 -22.03
N VAL A 108 3.66 2.90 -22.93
CA VAL A 108 3.61 3.78 -24.10
C VAL A 108 3.47 2.94 -25.34
N ARG A 109 2.53 3.31 -26.21
CA ARG A 109 2.40 2.75 -27.54
C ARG A 109 2.37 3.88 -28.55
N VAL A 110 3.20 3.78 -29.59
CA VAL A 110 3.23 4.75 -30.67
C VAL A 110 2.71 4.08 -31.95
N THR A 111 1.70 4.69 -32.54
CA THR A 111 1.08 4.23 -33.81
C THR A 111 1.23 5.32 -34.84
N SER A 112 1.75 4.99 -36.02
CA SER A 112 1.82 5.94 -37.13
C SER A 112 0.47 6.05 -37.83
N GLU A 113 0.02 7.24 -38.13
CA GLU A 113 -1.12 7.48 -39.00
C GLU A 113 -0.72 7.18 -40.43
N GLN A 114 -1.38 6.20 -41.09
CA GLN A 114 -1.23 5.95 -42.53
C GLN A 114 -2.18 6.88 -43.27
N SER A 115 -1.75 8.09 -43.59
CA SER A 115 -2.43 8.93 -44.54
C SER A 115 -1.88 8.67 -45.96
N ALA A 116 -2.74 8.75 -46.97
CA ALA A 116 -2.36 8.54 -48.36
C ALA A 116 -1.45 9.66 -48.91
N ASP A 117 -1.40 10.80 -48.24
CA ASP A 117 -0.52 11.91 -48.52
C ASP A 117 0.67 11.91 -47.53
N SER A 118 1.81 12.33 -48.01
CA SER A 118 3.16 12.21 -47.44
C SER A 118 3.40 12.76 -45.99
N ASP A 119 2.42 13.29 -45.31
CA ASP A 119 2.50 13.77 -43.93
C ASP A 119 2.10 12.68 -42.92
N ARG A 120 3.11 12.00 -42.37
CA ARG A 120 2.90 10.95 -41.37
C ARG A 120 2.82 11.56 -39.96
N GLY A 121 1.63 11.63 -39.40
CA GLY A 121 1.43 11.92 -38.00
C GLY A 121 1.62 10.65 -37.14
N TYR A 122 1.72 10.82 -35.83
CA TYR A 122 1.81 9.74 -34.84
C TYR A 122 0.75 9.92 -33.76
N VAL A 123 0.24 8.82 -33.26
CA VAL A 123 -0.60 8.79 -32.06
C VAL A 123 0.14 8.04 -30.97
N VAL A 124 0.39 8.73 -29.87
CA VAL A 124 0.99 8.16 -28.65
C VAL A 124 -0.10 7.90 -27.63
N THR A 125 -0.22 6.66 -27.19
CA THR A 125 -1.12 6.28 -26.11
C THR A 125 -0.32 5.98 -24.85
N LEU A 126 -0.79 6.48 -23.71
CA LEU A 126 -0.19 6.38 -22.39
C LEU A 126 -1.16 5.69 -21.45
N ASP A 127 -0.81 4.50 -20.95
CA ASP A 127 -1.58 3.79 -19.94
C ASP A 127 -0.82 3.81 -18.61
N ASP A 128 -1.48 4.26 -17.53
CA ASP A 128 -0.90 4.20 -16.19
C ASP A 128 -0.92 2.76 -15.67
N ILE A 129 0.24 2.14 -15.65
CA ILE A 129 0.44 0.76 -15.19
C ILE A 129 1.10 0.71 -13.81
N THR A 130 1.15 1.82 -13.07
CA THR A 130 1.83 1.93 -11.78
C THR A 130 1.35 0.87 -10.80
N GLU A 131 0.02 0.74 -10.64
CA GLU A 131 -0.57 -0.28 -9.76
C GLU A 131 -0.30 -1.71 -10.26
N LEU A 132 -0.33 -1.94 -11.57
CA LEU A 132 -0.06 -3.25 -12.17
C LEU A 132 1.40 -3.67 -11.90
N VAL A 133 2.36 -2.78 -12.14
CA VAL A 133 3.80 -3.04 -11.90
C VAL A 133 4.06 -3.26 -10.42
N ALA A 134 3.45 -2.45 -9.54
CA ALA A 134 3.56 -2.63 -8.10
C ALA A 134 2.98 -3.98 -7.64
N ALA A 135 1.81 -4.38 -8.17
CA ALA A 135 1.19 -5.67 -7.87
C ALA A 135 2.06 -6.85 -8.37
N GLN A 136 2.62 -6.76 -9.58
CA GLN A 136 3.52 -7.78 -10.12
C GLN A 136 4.79 -7.91 -9.30
N ARG A 137 5.43 -6.78 -8.92
CA ARG A 137 6.61 -6.78 -8.04
C ARG A 137 6.30 -7.41 -6.69
N THR A 138 5.18 -7.05 -6.09
CA THR A 138 4.73 -7.60 -4.80
C THR A 138 4.48 -9.11 -4.90
N SER A 139 3.83 -9.58 -5.96
CA SER A 139 3.57 -11.01 -6.17
C SER A 139 4.85 -11.80 -6.39
N ALA A 140 5.74 -11.31 -7.27
CA ALA A 140 7.04 -11.95 -7.52
C ALA A 140 7.88 -12.01 -6.23
N TRP A 141 7.89 -10.92 -5.46
CA TRP A 141 8.59 -10.87 -4.18
C TRP A 141 8.02 -11.87 -3.16
N ALA A 142 6.69 -12.02 -3.09
CA ALA A 142 6.04 -12.97 -2.19
C ALA A 142 6.44 -14.43 -2.48
N ASP A 143 6.59 -14.81 -3.75
CA ASP A 143 7.02 -16.15 -4.15
C ASP A 143 8.49 -16.39 -3.81
N VAL A 144 9.36 -15.42 -4.07
CA VAL A 144 10.78 -15.47 -3.68
C VAL A 144 10.93 -15.58 -2.17
N ALA A 145 10.22 -14.76 -1.41
CA ALA A 145 10.24 -14.77 0.05
C ALA A 145 9.78 -16.11 0.64
N ARG A 146 8.74 -16.71 0.05
CA ARG A 146 8.27 -18.05 0.43
C ARG A 146 9.38 -19.09 0.25
N ARG A 147 10.02 -19.09 -0.91
CA ARG A 147 11.07 -20.03 -1.25
C ARG A 147 12.25 -19.88 -0.30
N ILE A 148 12.72 -18.65 -0.07
CA ILE A 148 13.78 -18.33 0.87
C ILE A 148 13.41 -18.80 2.28
N ALA A 149 12.18 -18.51 2.74
CA ALA A 149 11.71 -18.94 4.06
C ALA A 149 11.79 -20.47 4.23
N HIS A 150 11.34 -21.23 3.22
CA HIS A 150 11.44 -22.68 3.25
C HIS A 150 12.90 -23.17 3.23
N GLU A 151 13.75 -22.58 2.39
CA GLU A 151 15.16 -22.94 2.28
C GLU A 151 15.95 -22.63 3.57
N ILE A 152 15.58 -21.56 4.31
CA ILE A 152 16.17 -21.25 5.63
C ILE A 152 15.62 -22.16 6.72
N LYS A 153 14.32 -22.49 6.75
CA LYS A 153 13.74 -23.39 7.76
C LYS A 153 14.32 -24.80 7.69
N ASN A 154 14.64 -25.28 6.50
CA ASN A 154 15.14 -26.63 6.27
C ASN A 154 16.38 -26.97 7.10
N PRO A 155 17.47 -26.16 7.13
CA PRO A 155 18.64 -26.43 7.97
C PRO A 155 18.40 -26.14 9.45
N LEU A 156 17.47 -25.27 9.82
CA LEU A 156 17.23 -24.93 11.23
C LEU A 156 16.67 -26.10 12.02
N THR A 157 15.76 -26.89 11.44
CA THR A 157 15.16 -28.05 12.10
C THR A 157 16.19 -29.10 12.53
N PRO A 158 17.12 -29.58 11.65
CA PRO A 158 18.15 -30.53 12.09
C PRO A 158 19.15 -29.92 13.08
N ILE A 159 19.46 -28.62 13.02
CA ILE A 159 20.33 -27.96 14.00
C ILE A 159 19.68 -28.00 15.39
N GLN A 160 18.39 -27.60 15.49
CA GLN A 160 17.64 -27.63 16.74
C GLN A 160 17.59 -29.04 17.33
N LEU A 161 17.17 -30.03 16.51
CA LEU A 161 17.08 -31.42 16.95
C LEU A 161 18.45 -31.98 17.40
N SER A 162 19.54 -31.57 16.75
CA SER A 162 20.90 -31.98 17.14
C SER A 162 21.29 -31.37 18.49
N ALA A 163 21.05 -30.10 18.72
CA ALA A 163 21.31 -29.42 19.99
C ALA A 163 20.48 -30.04 21.14
N GLU A 164 19.18 -30.27 20.91
CA GLU A 164 18.29 -30.92 21.89
C GLU A 164 18.74 -32.37 22.18
N ARG A 165 19.16 -33.12 21.16
CA ARG A 165 19.68 -34.48 21.31
C ARG A 165 21.00 -34.51 22.10
N LEU A 166 21.89 -33.57 21.84
CA LEU A 166 23.13 -33.41 22.61
C LEU A 166 22.81 -33.12 24.08
N ARG A 167 21.94 -32.15 24.37
CA ARG A 167 21.51 -31.81 25.72
C ARG A 167 20.91 -32.99 26.44
N ARG A 168 19.98 -33.74 25.81
CA ARG A 168 19.30 -34.90 26.40
C ARG A 168 20.26 -36.07 26.66
N LYS A 169 21.20 -36.33 25.70
CA LYS A 169 22.10 -37.51 25.81
C LYS A 169 23.26 -37.25 26.71
N TYR A 170 23.90 -36.10 26.65
CA TYR A 170 25.15 -35.82 27.32
C TYR A 170 25.04 -34.91 28.53
N GLY A 171 23.96 -34.14 28.69
CA GLY A 171 23.78 -33.21 29.80
C GLY A 171 23.86 -33.86 31.21
N LYS A 172 23.54 -35.20 31.32
CA LYS A 172 23.70 -35.93 32.57
C LYS A 172 25.08 -36.62 32.72
N MET A 173 25.86 -36.70 31.64
CA MET A 173 27.13 -37.40 31.61
C MET A 173 28.34 -36.46 31.82
N ILE A 174 28.14 -35.17 31.53
CA ILE A 174 29.16 -34.15 31.67
C ILE A 174 29.14 -33.68 33.14
N ASN A 175 30.26 -33.91 33.86
CA ASN A 175 30.41 -33.46 35.24
C ASN A 175 31.23 -32.18 35.34
N GLU A 176 32.34 -32.07 34.59
CA GLU A 176 33.14 -30.85 34.44
C GLU A 176 32.51 -30.01 33.32
N ASP A 177 32.46 -28.69 33.49
CA ASP A 177 31.90 -27.72 32.52
C ASP A 177 30.46 -27.93 32.11
N ARG A 178 29.68 -28.65 32.93
CA ARG A 178 28.25 -28.89 32.67
C ARG A 178 27.47 -27.60 32.42
N GLY A 179 27.74 -26.54 33.20
CA GLY A 179 27.10 -25.24 33.03
C GLY A 179 27.38 -24.60 31.67
N VAL A 180 28.62 -24.71 31.19
CA VAL A 180 29.02 -24.20 29.88
C VAL A 180 28.30 -24.98 28.77
N PHE A 181 28.23 -26.31 28.88
CA PHE A 181 27.54 -27.16 27.93
C PHE A 181 26.04 -26.86 27.84
N GLU A 182 25.35 -26.73 29.00
CA GLU A 182 23.93 -26.37 29.06
C GLU A 182 23.73 -24.97 28.46
N GLN A 183 24.55 -23.98 28.83
CA GLN A 183 24.45 -22.62 28.30
C GLN A 183 24.68 -22.59 26.78
N CYS A 184 25.62 -23.34 26.23
CA CYS A 184 25.87 -23.40 24.79
C CYS A 184 24.68 -24.02 24.05
N THR A 185 24.18 -25.16 24.53
CA THR A 185 23.07 -25.85 23.88
C THR A 185 21.78 -25.03 23.96
N ASP A 186 21.48 -24.40 25.10
CA ASP A 186 20.33 -23.51 25.25
C ASP A 186 20.45 -22.25 24.36
N THR A 187 21.64 -21.73 24.21
CA THR A 187 21.88 -20.62 23.30
C THR A 187 21.62 -21.01 21.85
N ILE A 188 22.10 -22.21 21.41
CA ILE A 188 21.84 -22.70 20.04
C ILE A 188 20.33 -22.86 19.82
N VAL A 189 19.61 -23.53 20.73
CA VAL A 189 18.15 -23.73 20.59
C VAL A 189 17.44 -22.38 20.50
N ARG A 190 17.74 -21.45 21.40
CA ARG A 190 17.15 -20.11 21.41
C ARG A 190 17.41 -19.33 20.12
N GLN A 191 18.66 -19.35 19.61
CA GLN A 191 19.00 -18.66 18.38
C GLN A 191 18.29 -19.27 17.17
N VAL A 192 18.15 -20.59 17.12
CA VAL A 192 17.38 -21.26 16.05
C VAL A 192 15.91 -20.87 16.10
N ASP A 193 15.30 -20.80 17.29
CA ASP A 193 13.92 -20.36 17.43
C ASP A 193 13.73 -18.88 17.09
N ASP A 194 14.70 -18.01 17.39
CA ASP A 194 14.69 -16.61 17.04
C ASP A 194 14.76 -16.43 15.51
N ILE A 195 15.67 -17.16 14.83
CA ILE A 195 15.77 -17.13 13.36
C ILE A 195 14.47 -17.67 12.72
N ARG A 196 13.90 -18.75 13.25
CA ARG A 196 12.65 -19.31 12.75
C ARG A 196 11.52 -18.28 12.83
N ARG A 197 11.38 -17.58 13.94
CA ARG A 197 10.37 -16.52 14.12
C ARG A 197 10.59 -15.38 13.11
N MET A 198 11.84 -14.91 12.92
CA MET A 198 12.15 -13.89 11.93
C MET A 198 11.75 -14.30 10.50
N VAL A 199 12.07 -15.54 10.14
CA VAL A 199 11.73 -16.10 8.82
C VAL A 199 10.21 -16.25 8.63
N ASP A 200 9.47 -16.61 9.69
CA ASP A 200 8.01 -16.69 9.66
C ASP A 200 7.38 -15.31 9.47
N GLU A 201 7.82 -14.31 10.23
CA GLU A 201 7.35 -12.92 10.11
C GLU A 201 7.67 -12.35 8.72
N PHE A 202 8.88 -12.60 8.19
CA PHE A 202 9.27 -12.22 6.83
C PHE A 202 8.33 -12.83 5.76
N SER A 203 8.10 -14.14 5.87
CA SER A 203 7.21 -14.85 4.93
C SER A 203 5.77 -14.36 5.00
N HIS A 204 5.28 -14.00 6.19
CA HIS A 204 3.96 -13.41 6.39
C HIS A 204 3.87 -12.01 5.80
N PHE A 205 4.87 -11.17 6.05
CA PHE A 205 4.94 -9.81 5.50
C PHE A 205 4.94 -9.81 3.96
N ALA A 206 5.77 -10.68 3.35
CA ALA A 206 5.85 -10.79 1.91
C ALA A 206 4.55 -11.31 1.25
N ARG A 207 3.75 -12.08 1.98
CA ARG A 207 2.51 -12.73 1.52
C ARG A 207 1.24 -12.01 1.92
N MET A 208 1.33 -10.81 2.50
CA MET A 208 0.14 -10.15 3.01
C MET A 208 -0.97 -10.10 1.95
N PRO A 209 -2.07 -10.83 2.14
CA PRO A 209 -3.17 -10.85 1.17
C PRO A 209 -3.87 -9.50 1.15
N LYS A 210 -4.45 -9.14 0.03
CA LYS A 210 -5.33 -7.98 -0.03
C LYS A 210 -6.45 -8.11 1.02
N PRO A 211 -6.84 -7.02 1.71
CA PRO A 211 -7.89 -7.08 2.72
C PRO A 211 -9.23 -7.49 2.10
N VAL A 212 -9.95 -8.35 2.80
CA VAL A 212 -11.35 -8.67 2.48
C VAL A 212 -12.24 -7.77 3.31
N LEU A 213 -12.63 -6.63 2.73
CA LEU A 213 -13.40 -5.60 3.42
C LEU A 213 -14.84 -6.06 3.64
N ALA A 214 -15.24 -6.28 4.88
CA ALA A 214 -16.61 -6.57 5.33
C ALA A 214 -17.15 -5.41 6.19
N ALA A 215 -18.48 -5.30 6.26
CA ALA A 215 -19.12 -4.37 7.19
C ALA A 215 -19.02 -4.95 8.60
N GLU A 216 -18.20 -4.33 9.46
CA GLU A 216 -17.86 -4.80 10.79
C GLU A 216 -17.96 -3.66 11.81
N ASN A 217 -18.03 -3.99 13.10
CA ASN A 217 -17.97 -3.02 14.18
C ASN A 217 -16.55 -2.93 14.75
N MET A 218 -15.92 -1.78 14.60
CA MET A 218 -14.54 -1.55 15.07
C MET A 218 -14.43 -1.65 16.59
N ALA A 219 -15.45 -1.19 17.33
CA ALA A 219 -15.46 -1.27 18.80
C ALA A 219 -15.28 -2.71 19.30
N ASP A 220 -15.96 -3.67 18.67
CA ASP A 220 -15.88 -5.08 19.07
C ASP A 220 -14.51 -5.67 18.76
N THR A 221 -13.92 -5.29 17.63
CA THR A 221 -12.57 -5.74 17.24
C THR A 221 -11.52 -5.22 18.21
N VAL A 222 -11.61 -3.94 18.61
CA VAL A 222 -10.68 -3.34 19.59
C VAL A 222 -10.86 -4.01 20.96
N ARG A 223 -12.10 -4.19 21.44
CA ARG A 223 -12.39 -4.86 22.73
C ARG A 223 -11.79 -6.26 22.77
N GLN A 224 -11.96 -7.04 21.70
CA GLN A 224 -11.42 -8.38 21.59
C GLN A 224 -9.89 -8.41 21.62
N ALA A 225 -9.23 -7.54 20.88
CA ALA A 225 -7.77 -7.44 20.86
C ALA A 225 -7.21 -7.06 22.26
N VAL A 226 -7.82 -6.06 22.91
CA VAL A 226 -7.44 -5.66 24.27
C VAL A 226 -7.63 -6.80 25.26
N PHE A 227 -8.75 -7.52 25.20
CA PHE A 227 -9.00 -8.66 26.08
C PHE A 227 -7.92 -9.74 25.96
N LEU A 228 -7.57 -10.13 24.72
CA LEU A 228 -6.51 -11.11 24.49
C LEU A 228 -5.15 -10.67 25.05
N MET A 229 -4.82 -9.41 24.87
CA MET A 229 -3.54 -8.87 25.34
C MET A 229 -3.49 -8.73 26.86
N ARG A 230 -4.61 -8.43 27.55
CA ARG A 230 -4.71 -8.43 29.01
C ARG A 230 -4.44 -9.82 29.61
N VAL A 231 -5.03 -10.86 29.00
CA VAL A 231 -4.84 -12.24 29.47
C VAL A 231 -3.38 -12.68 29.37
N GLY A 232 -2.69 -12.26 28.30
CA GLY A 232 -1.29 -12.62 28.07
C GLY A 232 -0.26 -11.78 28.84
N ASN A 233 -0.65 -10.64 29.44
CA ASN A 233 0.27 -9.67 30.08
C ASN A 233 -0.28 -9.18 31.41
N SER A 234 -0.42 -10.08 32.40
CA SER A 234 -1.02 -9.77 33.69
C SER A 234 -0.25 -8.75 34.54
N GLU A 235 1.02 -8.51 34.26
CA GLU A 235 1.89 -7.55 34.97
C GLU A 235 1.75 -6.10 34.46
N ILE A 236 1.07 -5.88 33.32
CA ILE A 236 0.87 -4.58 32.70
C ILE A 236 -0.62 -4.22 32.75
N ASP A 237 -0.93 -3.00 33.22
CA ASP A 237 -2.29 -2.48 33.19
C ASP A 237 -2.65 -2.02 31.78
N ILE A 238 -3.47 -2.79 31.07
CA ILE A 238 -3.99 -2.40 29.77
C ILE A 238 -5.39 -1.83 29.98
N ASN A 239 -5.53 -0.52 29.96
CA ASN A 239 -6.80 0.20 30.11
C ASN A 239 -7.41 0.45 28.74
N ALA A 240 -8.74 0.34 28.63
CA ALA A 240 -9.44 0.60 27.37
C ALA A 240 -10.59 1.59 27.62
N ASP A 241 -10.56 2.68 26.87
CA ASP A 241 -11.64 3.64 26.75
C ASP A 241 -12.19 3.58 25.33
N ILE A 242 -13.22 2.76 25.15
CA ILE A 242 -13.82 2.46 23.84
C ILE A 242 -15.25 2.93 23.89
N SER A 243 -15.66 3.78 22.94
CA SER A 243 -17.02 4.26 22.82
C SER A 243 -18.03 3.11 22.93
N GLU A 244 -19.11 3.34 23.70
CA GLU A 244 -20.24 2.41 23.80
C GLU A 244 -21.04 2.36 22.50
N ASP A 245 -21.04 3.46 21.75
CA ASP A 245 -21.72 3.54 20.46
C ASP A 245 -21.04 2.62 19.43
N PRO A 246 -21.83 1.95 18.57
CA PRO A 246 -21.28 1.17 17.48
C PRO A 246 -20.43 2.03 16.54
N MET A 247 -19.28 1.52 16.15
CA MET A 247 -18.36 2.14 15.17
C MET A 247 -18.31 1.31 13.88
N PRO A 248 -19.37 1.37 13.05
CA PRO A 248 -19.42 0.61 11.81
C PRO A 248 -18.39 1.14 10.81
N ALA A 249 -17.63 0.22 10.19
CA ALA A 249 -16.69 0.51 9.13
C ALA A 249 -16.54 -0.69 8.19
N ARG A 250 -15.95 -0.49 7.02
CA ARG A 250 -15.61 -1.59 6.10
C ARG A 250 -14.14 -1.92 6.24
N PHE A 251 -13.84 -3.07 6.85
CA PHE A 251 -12.46 -3.51 7.07
C PHE A 251 -12.34 -5.04 7.15
N ASP A 252 -11.11 -5.55 7.04
CA ASP A 252 -10.78 -6.95 7.32
C ASP A 252 -10.50 -7.10 8.82
N ARG A 253 -11.45 -7.71 9.54
CA ARG A 253 -11.37 -7.89 10.98
C ARG A 253 -10.11 -8.61 11.44
N ARG A 254 -9.64 -9.59 10.66
CA ARG A 254 -8.43 -10.37 10.99
C ARG A 254 -7.18 -9.48 10.91
N LEU A 255 -7.06 -8.67 9.85
CA LEU A 255 -5.91 -7.78 9.65
C LEU A 255 -5.90 -6.65 10.68
N ILE A 256 -7.06 -6.05 10.98
CA ILE A 256 -7.14 -5.01 12.03
C ILE A 256 -6.85 -5.61 13.41
N SER A 257 -7.33 -6.81 13.74
CA SER A 257 -6.96 -7.49 14.98
C SER A 257 -5.45 -7.73 15.08
N GLN A 258 -4.79 -8.10 13.97
CA GLN A 258 -3.33 -8.25 13.89
C GLN A 258 -2.61 -6.91 14.11
N THR A 259 -3.11 -5.83 13.52
CA THR A 259 -2.59 -4.47 13.71
C THR A 259 -2.61 -4.06 15.18
N LEU A 260 -3.75 -4.25 15.85
CA LEU A 260 -3.93 -3.93 17.27
C LEU A 260 -3.00 -4.77 18.18
N THR A 261 -2.97 -6.09 17.95
CA THR A 261 -2.10 -6.97 18.74
C THR A 261 -0.61 -6.66 18.55
N ASN A 262 -0.18 -6.37 17.33
CA ASN A 262 1.22 -5.99 17.06
C ASN A 262 1.58 -4.65 17.74
N THR A 263 0.68 -3.67 17.71
CA THR A 263 0.93 -2.37 18.33
C THR A 263 0.95 -2.49 19.86
N ILE A 264 -0.01 -3.21 20.47
CA ILE A 264 -0.02 -3.43 21.92
C ILE A 264 1.20 -4.26 22.35
N LYS A 265 1.60 -5.28 21.58
CA LYS A 265 2.82 -6.05 21.82
C LYS A 265 4.07 -5.14 21.80
N ASN A 266 4.16 -4.24 20.84
CA ASN A 266 5.27 -3.28 20.80
C ASN A 266 5.29 -2.38 22.04
N ALA A 267 4.13 -1.98 22.56
CA ALA A 267 3.99 -1.22 23.80
C ALA A 267 4.44 -2.06 25.02
N THR A 268 4.02 -3.35 25.12
CA THR A 268 4.47 -4.23 26.23
C THR A 268 5.99 -4.40 26.23
N GLU A 269 6.59 -4.59 25.06
CA GLU A 269 8.05 -4.70 24.91
C GLU A 269 8.79 -3.39 25.23
N ALA A 270 8.20 -2.23 24.88
CA ALA A 270 8.76 -0.93 25.23
C ALA A 270 8.73 -0.67 26.75
N ILE A 271 7.68 -1.14 27.42
CA ILE A 271 7.56 -1.11 28.88
C ILE A 271 8.59 -2.02 29.54
N ALA A 272 8.73 -3.26 29.06
CA ALA A 272 9.69 -4.21 29.57
C ALA A 272 11.17 -3.77 29.41
N ALA A 273 11.45 -2.85 28.51
CA ALA A 273 12.78 -2.29 28.30
C ALA A 273 13.12 -1.13 29.25
N VAL A 274 12.16 -0.64 30.06
CA VAL A 274 12.42 0.37 31.08
C VAL A 274 12.97 -0.30 32.35
N PRO A 275 14.05 0.21 32.95
CA PRO A 275 14.54 -0.32 34.24
C PRO A 275 13.42 -0.27 35.31
N SER A 276 13.30 -1.36 36.08
CA SER A 276 12.21 -1.54 37.06
C SER A 276 12.20 -0.42 38.14
N GLU A 277 13.36 0.19 38.41
CA GLU A 277 13.51 1.29 39.39
C GLU A 277 12.86 2.59 38.87
N GLU A 278 12.72 2.77 37.55
CA GLU A 278 12.22 4.00 36.94
C GLU A 278 10.74 3.89 36.53
N LEU A 279 10.21 2.67 36.35
CA LEU A 279 8.93 2.48 35.68
C LEU A 279 7.72 2.56 36.63
N GLY A 280 7.86 2.18 37.91
CA GLY A 280 6.70 1.94 38.77
C GLY A 280 5.85 0.78 38.21
N LYS A 281 4.69 1.08 37.62
CA LYS A 281 3.83 0.09 36.97
C LYS A 281 3.72 0.35 35.46
N GLY A 282 3.81 -0.71 34.65
CA GLY A 282 3.58 -0.63 33.20
C GLY A 282 2.11 -0.34 32.90
N VAL A 283 1.83 0.66 32.07
CA VAL A 283 0.47 1.08 31.70
C VAL A 283 0.37 1.26 30.18
N ILE A 284 -0.68 0.68 29.60
CA ILE A 284 -1.06 0.90 28.20
C ILE A 284 -2.50 1.41 28.20
N GLN A 285 -2.74 2.54 27.53
CA GLN A 285 -4.08 3.07 27.27
C GLN A 285 -4.46 2.84 25.83
N VAL A 286 -5.63 2.25 25.59
CA VAL A 286 -6.21 2.01 24.26
C VAL A 286 -7.52 2.78 24.20
N ASN A 287 -7.55 3.85 23.41
CA ASN A 287 -8.76 4.65 23.20
C ASN A 287 -9.26 4.43 21.79
N ALA A 288 -10.57 4.26 21.63
CA ALA A 288 -11.20 4.15 20.31
C ALA A 288 -12.50 4.94 20.28
N ALA A 289 -12.57 5.89 19.35
CA ALA A 289 -13.73 6.76 19.20
C ALA A 289 -13.93 7.18 17.73
N ARG A 290 -15.14 7.62 17.42
CA ARG A 290 -15.44 8.24 16.13
C ARG A 290 -15.12 9.73 16.19
N GLU A 291 -14.25 10.21 15.31
CA GLU A 291 -13.94 11.63 15.10
C GLU A 291 -14.39 12.05 13.68
N GLY A 292 -15.59 12.61 13.56
CA GLY A 292 -16.15 12.99 12.26
C GLY A 292 -16.47 11.78 11.38
N ASP A 293 -15.80 11.71 10.21
CA ASP A 293 -15.94 10.62 9.25
C ASP A 293 -14.92 9.50 9.46
N ASP A 294 -14.05 9.63 10.46
CA ASP A 294 -13.04 8.64 10.78
C ASP A 294 -13.31 7.96 12.13
N ILE A 295 -12.83 6.72 12.24
CA ILE A 295 -12.61 6.03 13.52
C ILE A 295 -11.13 6.22 13.88
N VAL A 296 -10.89 6.76 15.05
CA VAL A 296 -9.55 6.99 15.59
C VAL A 296 -9.28 6.01 16.71
N ILE A 297 -8.13 5.33 16.61
CA ILE A 297 -7.64 4.41 17.63
C ILE A 297 -6.29 4.91 18.11
N ASP A 298 -6.21 5.22 19.40
CA ASP A 298 -4.99 5.67 20.09
C ASP A 298 -4.48 4.56 21.00
N ILE A 299 -3.21 4.17 20.86
CA ILE A 299 -2.51 3.26 21.75
C ILE A 299 -1.34 4.03 22.36
N ILE A 300 -1.36 4.22 23.69
CA ILE A 300 -0.42 5.03 24.43
C ILE A 300 0.22 4.17 25.51
N ASP A 301 1.55 4.14 25.56
CA ASP A 301 2.32 3.42 26.57
C ASP A 301 3.16 4.36 27.45
N ASN A 302 3.66 3.84 28.57
CA ASN A 302 4.63 4.52 29.44
C ASN A 302 6.02 3.89 29.37
N GLY A 303 6.37 3.25 28.25
CA GLY A 303 7.65 2.59 28.01
C GLY A 303 8.78 3.56 27.67
N ILE A 304 9.83 3.04 27.02
CA ILE A 304 11.02 3.81 26.61
C ILE A 304 10.74 4.93 25.62
N GLY A 305 9.57 4.87 24.92
CA GLY A 305 9.19 5.83 23.88
C GLY A 305 9.81 5.55 22.52
N LEU A 306 9.64 6.51 21.62
CA LEU A 306 10.12 6.45 20.22
C LEU A 306 11.45 7.19 20.07
N PRO A 307 12.30 6.80 19.09
CA PRO A 307 13.49 7.57 18.75
C PRO A 307 13.12 8.98 18.29
N LYS A 308 13.96 9.96 18.62
CA LYS A 308 13.72 11.38 18.25
C LYS A 308 13.95 11.62 16.76
N GLU A 309 14.87 10.87 16.15
CA GLU A 309 15.26 11.01 14.76
C GLU A 309 14.63 9.91 13.90
N ASN A 310 14.27 10.26 12.65
CA ASN A 310 13.80 9.30 11.63
C ASN A 310 12.59 8.44 12.04
N ARG A 311 11.63 8.95 12.82
CA ARG A 311 10.45 8.21 13.27
C ARG A 311 9.66 7.56 12.14
N ASN A 312 9.51 8.24 11.01
CA ASN A 312 8.78 7.71 9.86
C ASN A 312 9.42 6.44 9.29
N ARG A 313 10.74 6.29 9.46
CA ARG A 313 11.45 5.09 9.03
C ARG A 313 11.11 3.85 9.87
N LEU A 314 10.51 4.00 11.05
CA LEU A 314 10.04 2.86 11.87
C LEU A 314 8.89 2.09 11.19
N LEU A 315 8.24 2.70 10.19
CA LEU A 315 7.24 2.04 9.33
C LEU A 315 7.88 1.35 8.12
N GLU A 316 9.18 1.56 7.87
CA GLU A 316 9.92 0.84 6.84
C GLU A 316 10.29 -0.58 7.33
N PRO A 317 10.23 -1.60 6.47
CA PRO A 317 10.63 -2.95 6.83
C PRO A 317 12.10 -3.00 7.31
N TYR A 318 12.36 -3.85 8.32
CA TYR A 318 13.69 -4.09 8.92
C TYR A 318 14.28 -2.92 9.70
N VAL A 319 13.57 -1.83 9.88
CA VAL A 319 13.98 -0.74 10.75
C VAL A 319 13.57 -1.04 12.19
N THR A 320 14.53 -1.16 13.08
CA THR A 320 14.31 -1.42 14.51
C THR A 320 15.40 -0.75 15.35
N THR A 321 15.01 -0.28 16.52
CA THR A 321 15.92 0.23 17.55
C THR A 321 16.22 -0.81 18.63
N ARG A 322 15.65 -2.02 18.49
CA ARG A 322 15.76 -3.10 19.49
C ARG A 322 16.72 -4.18 19.03
N GLU A 323 17.56 -4.68 19.94
CA GLU A 323 18.53 -5.76 19.63
C GLU A 323 17.88 -7.07 19.17
N LYS A 324 16.65 -7.37 19.64
CA LYS A 324 15.90 -8.60 19.30
C LYS A 324 14.70 -8.36 18.42
N GLY A 325 14.51 -7.15 17.93
CA GLY A 325 13.38 -6.80 17.06
C GLY A 325 13.62 -7.18 15.61
N THR A 326 12.63 -7.75 14.93
CA THR A 326 12.68 -8.06 13.49
C THR A 326 12.56 -6.81 12.62
N GLY A 327 12.02 -5.70 13.15
CA GLY A 327 11.70 -4.48 12.42
C GLY A 327 10.51 -4.64 11.45
N LEU A 328 9.75 -5.75 11.55
CA LEU A 328 8.61 -5.99 10.66
C LEU A 328 7.26 -5.62 11.30
N GLY A 329 7.18 -5.59 12.62
CA GLY A 329 5.91 -5.39 13.34
C GLY A 329 5.19 -4.08 12.97
N LEU A 330 5.89 -2.93 13.04
CA LEU A 330 5.32 -1.63 12.66
C LEU A 330 5.16 -1.46 11.15
N ALA A 331 6.02 -2.06 10.34
CA ALA A 331 5.85 -2.09 8.89
C ALA A 331 4.57 -2.83 8.48
N ILE A 332 4.26 -3.95 9.14
CA ILE A 332 3.00 -4.69 8.97
C ILE A 332 1.80 -3.79 9.34
N VAL A 333 1.88 -3.11 10.48
CA VAL A 333 0.83 -2.19 10.95
C VAL A 333 0.59 -1.08 9.93
N GLY A 334 1.64 -0.40 9.48
CA GLY A 334 1.56 0.67 8.50
C GLY A 334 0.89 0.21 7.21
N ARG A 335 1.36 -0.91 6.65
CA ARG A 335 0.81 -1.47 5.42
C ARG A 335 -0.66 -1.87 5.54
N ILE A 336 -1.05 -2.53 6.64
CA ILE A 336 -2.46 -2.90 6.85
C ILE A 336 -3.34 -1.65 6.92
N VAL A 337 -2.91 -0.61 7.65
CA VAL A 337 -3.67 0.64 7.78
C VAL A 337 -3.81 1.33 6.41
N GLU A 338 -2.73 1.40 5.62
CA GLU A 338 -2.75 1.96 4.26
C GLU A 338 -3.67 1.18 3.31
N GLU A 339 -3.63 -0.15 3.35
CA GLU A 339 -4.51 -1.01 2.51
C GLU A 339 -6.00 -0.88 2.90
N HIS A 340 -6.30 -0.35 4.09
CA HIS A 340 -7.66 0.03 4.53
C HIS A 340 -7.98 1.50 4.25
N GLY A 341 -7.12 2.22 3.51
CA GLY A 341 -7.30 3.65 3.21
C GLY A 341 -7.12 4.57 4.41
N GLY A 342 -6.51 4.06 5.48
CA GLY A 342 -6.28 4.78 6.72
C GLY A 342 -4.90 5.46 6.78
N THR A 343 -4.64 6.11 7.92
CA THR A 343 -3.35 6.73 8.23
C THR A 343 -2.85 6.31 9.60
N ILE A 344 -1.52 6.28 9.77
CA ILE A 344 -0.86 5.98 11.03
C ILE A 344 0.11 7.12 11.40
N GLU A 345 0.10 7.52 12.65
CA GLU A 345 0.99 8.54 13.20
C GLU A 345 1.71 7.99 14.43
N LEU A 346 3.01 8.24 14.50
CA LEU A 346 3.87 7.88 15.63
C LEU A 346 4.29 9.15 16.39
N ARG A 347 3.85 9.30 17.64
CA ARG A 347 4.04 10.48 18.47
C ARG A 347 4.59 10.13 19.85
N ASP A 348 5.07 11.12 20.60
CA ASP A 348 5.40 10.96 22.01
C ASP A 348 4.14 10.96 22.88
N ALA A 349 4.08 10.07 23.88
CA ALA A 349 2.96 10.01 24.81
C ALA A 349 2.71 11.36 25.51
N ALA A 350 3.77 12.15 25.75
CA ALA A 350 3.70 13.48 26.34
C ALA A 350 2.84 14.48 25.54
N GLU A 351 2.67 14.27 24.24
CA GLU A 351 1.81 15.13 23.40
C GLU A 351 0.32 14.94 23.72
N LYS A 352 -0.06 13.76 24.20
CA LYS A 352 -1.45 13.45 24.57
C LYS A 352 -1.68 13.56 26.08
N ILE A 353 -0.71 13.10 26.87
CA ILE A 353 -0.76 13.08 28.32
C ILE A 353 0.47 13.85 28.85
N PRO A 354 0.34 15.11 29.27
CA PRO A 354 1.47 15.93 29.71
C PRO A 354 2.30 15.24 30.79
N GLY A 355 3.62 15.20 30.59
CA GLY A 355 4.56 14.58 31.51
C GLY A 355 4.66 13.06 31.46
N GLN A 356 3.87 12.37 30.63
CA GLN A 356 3.96 10.93 30.45
C GLN A 356 5.12 10.59 29.51
N ARG A 357 5.96 9.64 29.93
CA ARG A 357 6.96 8.98 29.08
C ARG A 357 6.27 7.96 28.19
N GLY A 358 6.87 7.61 27.05
CA GLY A 358 6.42 6.51 26.22
C GLY A 358 6.03 6.93 24.82
N ALA A 359 5.39 6.03 24.09
CA ALA A 359 4.93 6.24 22.72
C ALA A 359 3.41 6.39 22.63
N TRP A 360 2.97 7.12 21.62
CA TRP A 360 1.59 7.24 21.20
C TRP A 360 1.48 6.89 19.73
N VAL A 361 0.78 5.80 19.44
CA VAL A 361 0.45 5.35 18.09
C VAL A 361 -1.00 5.69 17.82
N ARG A 362 -1.24 6.54 16.83
CA ARG A 362 -2.57 6.95 16.38
C ARG A 362 -2.86 6.35 15.00
N MET A 363 -3.98 5.67 14.89
CA MET A 363 -4.49 5.10 13.63
C MET A 363 -5.84 5.71 13.30
N ARG A 364 -6.07 6.06 12.02
CA ARG A 364 -7.34 6.57 11.50
C ARG A 364 -7.82 5.67 10.38
N ILE A 365 -9.08 5.28 10.43
CA ILE A 365 -9.74 4.46 9.40
C ILE A 365 -11.12 5.08 9.13
N ALA A 366 -11.50 5.19 7.85
CA ALA A 366 -12.79 5.76 7.47
C ALA A 366 -13.95 4.98 8.09
N ALA A 367 -14.87 5.70 8.75
CA ALA A 367 -16.12 5.14 9.26
C ALA A 367 -17.10 4.92 8.09
N ALA A 368 -17.98 3.91 8.19
CA ALA A 368 -19.09 3.79 7.27
C ALA A 368 -20.05 4.99 7.45
N GLY A 369 -20.40 5.66 6.35
CA GLY A 369 -21.39 6.73 6.38
C GLY A 369 -22.75 6.22 6.86
N LYS A 370 -23.59 7.09 7.44
CA LYS A 370 -24.92 6.75 7.95
C LYS A 370 -25.87 6.11 6.91
N ALA A 371 -25.50 6.06 5.62
CA ALA A 371 -26.35 5.58 4.52
C ALA A 371 -26.16 4.11 4.11
N GLU A 372 -25.19 3.37 4.69
CA GLU A 372 -24.91 1.97 4.28
C GLU A 372 -25.27 0.91 5.34
N THR A 373 -26.13 1.22 6.29
CA THR A 373 -26.79 0.20 7.13
C THR A 373 -27.93 -0.48 6.34
N THR A 374 -27.58 -1.18 5.27
CA THR A 374 -28.48 -2.18 4.70
C THR A 374 -28.38 -3.43 5.58
N GLU A 375 -29.49 -3.77 6.25
CA GLU A 375 -29.63 -5.04 6.97
C GLU A 375 -29.21 -6.21 6.09
N PRO A 376 -28.54 -7.25 6.64
CA PRO A 376 -28.22 -8.45 5.88
C PRO A 376 -29.53 -9.09 5.41
N GLU A 377 -29.73 -9.16 4.11
CA GLU A 377 -30.83 -9.88 3.47
C GLU A 377 -30.82 -11.33 3.97
N LYS A 378 -31.80 -11.70 4.76
CA LYS A 378 -31.99 -13.11 5.20
C LYS A 378 -32.17 -13.97 3.95
N PRO A 379 -31.49 -15.09 3.81
CA PRO A 379 -31.69 -15.99 2.69
C PRO A 379 -33.14 -16.46 2.67
N LYS A 380 -33.84 -16.20 1.58
CA LYS A 380 -35.17 -16.76 1.31
C LYS A 380 -35.04 -18.28 1.24
N ILE A 381 -35.54 -18.97 2.25
CA ILE A 381 -35.79 -20.42 2.21
C ILE A 381 -36.92 -20.62 1.20
N VAL A 382 -36.57 -21.12 0.02
CA VAL A 382 -37.54 -21.66 -0.92
C VAL A 382 -37.96 -23.00 -0.37
N SER A 383 -39.18 -23.11 0.15
CA SER A 383 -39.83 -24.36 0.47
C SER A 383 -40.45 -24.93 -0.81
N GLU A 384 -39.97 -26.08 -1.27
CA GLU A 384 -40.75 -27.07 -2.00
C GLU A 384 -41.35 -28.07 -1.04
#